data_9fb9c1e7df6b05d3e4aa284458d6ef13
#
_entry.id   9fb9c1e7df6b05d3e4aa284458d6ef13
#
_cell.length_a   1.000
_cell.length_b   1.000
_cell.length_c   1.000
_cell.angle_alpha   90.00
_cell.angle_beta   90.00
_cell.angle_gamma   90.00
#
_symmetry.space_group_name_H-M   'P 1'
#
loop_
_entity.id
_entity.type
_entity.pdbx_description
1 polymer ?
#
loop_
_entity_poly.entity_id
_entity_poly.type
_entity_poly.pdbx_seq_one_letter_code
_entity_poly.pdbx_strand_id
1 'polypeptide(L)'
;ALACRMDGKSNRVYTVMGDGELAEGSVWEGVMAASQYKLDNLCAIVDRNRLQISGNTEDVMGQDDLQTRFEAFGWNVIQAEGNDIDALNEAFEEAKKCKGRPTVIIANTTKGFGGGELIENKAGWHHKVPTDEEYQIIKAELEKRREAVNE
;
A
#
# COMPACT_ATOMS: atom_id res chain seq x y z
N ALA A 1 13.47 9.62 7.35
CA ALA A 1 12.90 9.63 8.70
C ALA A 1 13.99 9.83 9.75
N LEU A 2 15.04 9.00 9.75
CA LEU A 2 16.14 9.11 10.72
C LEU A 2 16.86 10.47 10.64
N ALA A 3 17.20 10.94 9.45
CA ALA A 3 17.84 12.24 9.25
C ALA A 3 16.99 13.40 9.82
N CYS A 4 15.68 13.43 9.55
CA CYS A 4 14.79 14.44 10.12
C CYS A 4 14.84 14.45 11.65
N ARG A 5 14.87 13.26 12.26
CA ARG A 5 14.95 13.12 13.72
C ARG A 5 16.31 13.60 14.29
N MET A 6 17.41 13.25 13.62
CA MET A 6 18.75 13.71 14.01
C MET A 6 18.88 15.24 13.93
N ASP A 7 18.25 15.85 12.93
CA ASP A 7 18.20 17.31 12.73
C ASP A 7 17.16 18.02 13.61
N GLY A 8 16.43 17.30 14.46
CA GLY A 8 15.35 17.86 15.31
C GLY A 8 14.13 18.37 14.50
N LYS A 9 13.93 17.87 13.27
CA LYS A 9 12.83 18.26 12.40
C LYS A 9 11.57 17.43 12.70
N SER A 10 10.40 18.04 12.60
CA SER A 10 9.09 17.40 12.84
C SER A 10 8.48 16.71 11.61
N ASN A 11 9.22 16.64 10.51
CA ASN A 11 8.73 16.05 9.27
C ASN A 11 8.35 14.57 9.46
N ARG A 12 7.20 14.21 8.93
CA ARG A 12 6.84 12.81 8.72
C ARG A 12 7.31 12.35 7.35
N VAL A 13 7.66 11.08 7.27
CA VAL A 13 8.09 10.43 6.04
C VAL A 13 7.11 9.31 5.72
N TYR A 14 6.66 9.26 4.49
CA TYR A 14 5.77 8.24 3.98
C TYR A 14 6.48 7.47 2.87
N THR A 15 6.30 6.15 2.85
CA THR A 15 6.77 5.30 1.76
C THR A 15 5.64 4.39 1.32
N VAL A 16 5.50 4.20 0.01
CA VAL A 16 4.52 3.26 -0.56
C VAL A 16 5.28 2.11 -1.18
N MET A 17 4.87 0.90 -0.87
CA MET A 17 5.48 -0.34 -1.33
C MET A 17 4.39 -1.25 -1.88
N GLY A 18 4.66 -1.94 -3.00
CA GLY A 18 3.84 -3.04 -3.44
C GLY A 18 3.99 -4.26 -2.54
N ASP A 19 2.96 -5.07 -2.41
CA ASP A 19 3.04 -6.30 -1.62
C ASP A 19 4.04 -7.32 -2.21
N GLY A 20 4.15 -7.39 -3.54
CA GLY A 20 5.19 -8.20 -4.19
C GLY A 20 6.63 -7.72 -3.89
N GLU A 21 6.82 -6.41 -3.66
CA GLU A 21 8.10 -5.82 -3.27
C GLU A 21 8.58 -6.31 -1.89
N LEU A 22 7.67 -6.73 -1.03
CA LEU A 22 8.00 -7.28 0.30
C LEU A 22 8.77 -8.62 0.23
N ALA A 23 8.91 -9.23 -0.95
CA ALA A 23 9.82 -10.34 -1.15
C ALA A 23 11.31 -9.93 -1.14
N GLU A 24 11.60 -8.62 -1.22
CA GLU A 24 12.97 -8.10 -1.18
C GLU A 24 13.51 -8.03 0.26
N GLY A 25 14.68 -8.62 0.50
CA GLY A 25 15.33 -8.63 1.81
C GLY A 25 15.62 -7.22 2.36
N SER A 26 15.97 -6.27 1.47
CA SER A 26 16.28 -4.88 1.82
C SER A 26 15.11 -4.16 2.49
N VAL A 27 13.86 -4.52 2.15
CA VAL A 27 12.66 -3.99 2.82
C VAL A 27 12.66 -4.37 4.31
N TRP A 28 12.93 -5.65 4.62
CA TRP A 28 12.95 -6.15 5.99
C TRP A 28 14.13 -5.62 6.81
N GLU A 29 15.27 -5.38 6.16
CA GLU A 29 16.39 -4.67 6.80
C GLU A 29 15.97 -3.24 7.20
N GLY A 30 15.26 -2.53 6.32
CA GLY A 30 14.67 -1.22 6.62
C GLY A 30 13.64 -1.29 7.75
N VAL A 31 12.80 -2.32 7.77
CA VAL A 31 11.80 -2.57 8.81
C VAL A 31 12.47 -2.75 10.17
N MET A 32 13.52 -3.58 10.25
CA MET A 32 14.30 -3.77 11.48
C MET A 32 14.94 -2.47 11.96
N ALA A 33 15.57 -1.73 11.05
CA ALA A 33 16.23 -0.47 11.37
C ALA A 33 15.23 0.58 11.88
N ALA A 34 14.08 0.72 11.21
CA ALA A 34 13.05 1.66 11.62
C ALA A 34 12.52 1.37 13.04
N SER A 35 12.35 0.10 13.38
CA SER A 35 11.97 -0.33 14.73
C SER A 35 13.07 -0.04 15.74
N GLN A 36 14.32 -0.43 15.45
CA GLN A 36 15.47 -0.20 16.30
C GLN A 36 15.63 1.28 16.66
N TYR A 37 15.49 2.15 15.67
CA TYR A 37 15.59 3.59 15.87
C TYR A 37 14.26 4.24 16.32
N LYS A 38 13.20 3.47 16.54
CA LYS A 38 11.87 3.95 17.00
C LYS A 38 11.35 5.11 16.16
N LEU A 39 11.39 4.98 14.82
CA LEU A 39 11.05 6.05 13.90
C LEU A 39 9.53 6.28 13.83
N ASP A 40 8.96 6.90 14.84
CA ASP A 40 7.52 7.21 14.91
C ASP A 40 7.07 8.32 13.94
N ASN A 41 8.03 8.92 13.25
CA ASN A 41 7.80 9.81 12.11
C ASN A 41 7.81 9.09 10.75
N LEU A 42 7.96 7.75 10.72
CA LEU A 42 7.86 6.94 9.52
C LEU A 42 6.51 6.23 9.46
N CYS A 43 5.81 6.38 8.33
CA CYS A 43 4.61 5.64 7.99
C CYS A 43 4.82 4.93 6.64
N ALA A 44 4.87 3.61 6.65
CA ALA A 44 4.89 2.80 5.44
C ALA A 44 3.45 2.48 5.02
N ILE A 45 3.19 2.42 3.73
CA ILE A 45 1.94 1.97 3.15
C ILE A 45 2.25 0.75 2.26
N VAL A 46 1.59 -0.35 2.49
CA VAL A 46 1.66 -1.53 1.62
C VAL A 46 0.41 -1.55 0.75
N ASP A 47 0.59 -1.39 -0.56
CA ASP A 47 -0.47 -1.65 -1.54
C ASP A 47 -0.68 -3.16 -1.64
N ARG A 48 -1.63 -3.67 -0.84
CA ARG A 48 -1.94 -5.10 -0.74
C ARG A 48 -2.98 -5.50 -1.77
N ASN A 49 -2.60 -5.51 -3.05
CA ASN A 49 -3.45 -5.93 -4.16
C ASN A 49 -3.34 -7.43 -4.52
N ARG A 50 -2.42 -8.16 -3.87
CA ARG A 50 -2.19 -9.61 -4.01
C ARG A 50 -1.66 -10.04 -5.37
N LEU A 51 -1.23 -9.10 -6.23
CA LEU A 51 -0.75 -9.38 -7.57
C LEU A 51 0.60 -8.73 -7.84
N GLN A 52 1.47 -9.48 -8.48
CA GLN A 52 2.73 -9.02 -9.02
C GLN A 52 2.86 -9.44 -10.50
N ILE A 53 3.94 -9.07 -11.19
CA ILE A 53 4.15 -9.36 -12.63
C ILE A 53 3.88 -10.83 -12.96
N SER A 54 4.38 -11.75 -12.15
CA SER A 54 4.33 -13.20 -12.37
C SER A 54 3.05 -13.88 -11.89
N GLY A 55 2.12 -13.15 -11.27
CA GLY A 55 0.86 -13.71 -10.80
C GLY A 55 0.47 -13.29 -9.39
N ASN A 56 -0.24 -14.17 -8.69
CA ASN A 56 -0.64 -13.96 -7.30
C ASN A 56 0.60 -13.99 -6.39
N THR A 57 0.70 -13.03 -5.47
CA THR A 57 1.83 -12.96 -4.53
C THR A 57 1.95 -14.20 -3.66
N GLU A 58 0.84 -14.83 -3.28
CA GLU A 58 0.86 -16.04 -2.45
C GLU A 58 1.40 -17.26 -3.20
N ASP A 59 1.25 -17.30 -4.53
CA ASP A 59 1.76 -18.40 -5.36
C ASP A 59 3.25 -18.20 -5.71
N VAL A 60 3.72 -16.96 -5.73
CA VAL A 60 5.11 -16.63 -6.12
C VAL A 60 6.03 -16.60 -4.90
N MET A 61 5.69 -15.81 -3.90
CA MET A 61 6.40 -15.71 -2.63
C MET A 61 5.39 -15.31 -1.54
N GLY A 62 4.82 -16.29 -0.86
CA GLY A 62 3.74 -16.12 0.11
C GLY A 62 4.00 -15.02 1.12
N GLN A 63 3.07 -14.09 1.20
CA GLN A 63 3.15 -12.93 2.08
C GLN A 63 2.24 -13.06 3.32
N ASP A 64 1.62 -14.24 3.50
CA ASP A 64 0.67 -14.53 4.56
C ASP A 64 0.89 -13.70 5.83
N ASP A 65 -0.20 -13.24 6.42
CA ASP A 65 -0.22 -12.54 7.69
C ASP A 65 0.86 -11.44 7.83
N LEU A 66 0.83 -10.49 6.91
CA LEU A 66 1.69 -9.30 6.96
C LEU A 66 1.57 -8.56 8.29
N GLN A 67 0.38 -8.57 8.90
CA GLN A 67 0.18 -7.95 10.20
C GLN A 67 1.11 -8.57 11.23
N THR A 68 1.07 -9.88 11.43
CA THR A 68 1.92 -10.58 12.38
C THR A 68 3.41 -10.36 12.07
N ARG A 69 3.80 -10.32 10.80
CA ARG A 69 5.20 -10.06 10.43
C ARG A 69 5.66 -8.69 10.88
N PHE A 70 4.92 -7.61 10.58
CA PHE A 70 5.30 -6.26 11.00
C PHE A 70 5.21 -6.08 12.50
N GLU A 71 4.21 -6.67 13.16
CA GLU A 71 4.09 -6.65 14.63
C GLU A 71 5.29 -7.34 15.28
N ALA A 72 5.78 -8.46 14.75
CA ALA A 72 6.96 -9.16 15.24
C ALA A 72 8.24 -8.29 15.18
N PHE A 73 8.32 -7.38 14.22
CA PHE A 73 9.37 -6.37 14.16
C PHE A 73 9.11 -5.13 15.04
N GLY A 74 8.01 -5.09 15.78
CA GLY A 74 7.68 -3.99 16.71
C GLY A 74 7.00 -2.79 16.06
N TRP A 75 6.46 -2.94 14.86
CA TRP A 75 5.71 -1.88 14.20
C TRP A 75 4.27 -1.78 14.73
N ASN A 76 3.69 -0.59 14.65
CA ASN A 76 2.25 -0.40 14.74
C ASN A 76 1.63 -0.73 13.38
N VAL A 77 0.62 -1.60 13.37
CA VAL A 77 -0.03 -2.04 12.14
C VAL A 77 -1.47 -1.55 12.11
N ILE A 78 -1.86 -0.97 11.00
CA ILE A 78 -3.22 -0.53 10.70
C ILE A 78 -3.65 -1.20 9.40
N GLN A 79 -4.82 -1.82 9.38
CA GLN A 79 -5.42 -2.31 8.14
C GLN A 79 -6.50 -1.34 7.68
N ALA A 80 -6.56 -1.09 6.36
CA ALA A 80 -7.55 -0.20 5.77
C ALA A 80 -8.02 -0.73 4.41
N GLU A 81 -9.25 -0.37 4.03
CA GLU A 81 -9.73 -0.50 2.66
C GLU A 81 -9.01 0.51 1.78
N GLY A 82 -8.07 0.03 0.96
CA GLY A 82 -7.13 0.87 0.22
C GLY A 82 -7.74 1.60 -0.98
N ASN A 83 -8.95 1.23 -1.40
CA ASN A 83 -9.70 1.94 -2.45
C ASN A 83 -10.80 2.86 -1.88
N ASP A 84 -10.83 3.04 -0.56
CA ASP A 84 -11.71 3.97 0.15
C ASP A 84 -10.88 5.12 0.73
N ILE A 85 -11.15 6.35 0.26
CA ILE A 85 -10.40 7.54 0.66
C ILE A 85 -10.66 7.90 2.12
N ASP A 86 -11.87 7.71 2.62
CA ASP A 86 -12.21 8.03 4.01
C ASP A 86 -11.52 7.04 4.96
N ALA A 87 -11.55 5.75 4.64
CA ALA A 87 -10.82 4.72 5.40
C ALA A 87 -9.31 4.98 5.42
N LEU A 88 -8.73 5.42 4.30
CA LEU A 88 -7.31 5.79 4.24
C LEU A 88 -7.02 7.04 5.08
N ASN A 89 -7.87 8.06 5.03
CA ASN A 89 -7.72 9.27 5.86
C ASN A 89 -7.76 8.92 7.35
N GLU A 90 -8.71 8.09 7.77
CA GLU A 90 -8.78 7.60 9.16
C GLU A 90 -7.50 6.85 9.56
N ALA A 91 -6.99 5.96 8.69
CA ALA A 91 -5.75 5.23 8.93
C ALA A 91 -4.54 6.18 9.07
N PHE A 92 -4.45 7.22 8.25
CA PHE A 92 -3.38 8.22 8.37
C PHE A 92 -3.49 9.03 9.67
N GLU A 93 -4.70 9.43 10.09
CA GLU A 93 -4.88 10.14 11.36
C GLU A 93 -4.54 9.24 12.55
N GLU A 94 -4.88 7.95 12.50
CA GLU A 94 -4.49 6.99 13.53
C GLU A 94 -2.96 6.79 13.57
N ALA A 95 -2.32 6.67 12.41
CA ALA A 95 -0.87 6.55 12.31
C ALA A 95 -0.12 7.72 12.96
N LYS A 96 -0.68 8.93 12.92
CA LYS A 96 -0.09 10.13 13.55
C LYS A 96 -0.09 10.07 15.07
N LYS A 97 -1.01 9.32 15.66
CA LYS A 97 -1.14 9.17 17.13
C LYS A 97 -0.10 8.22 17.70
N CYS A 98 0.40 7.27 16.91
CA CYS A 98 1.40 6.31 17.35
C CYS A 98 2.72 7.01 17.69
N LYS A 99 3.28 6.69 18.85
CA LYS A 99 4.57 7.24 19.33
C LYS A 99 5.53 6.12 19.71
N GLY A 100 6.82 6.40 19.50
CA GLY A 100 7.91 5.52 19.89
C GLY A 100 8.11 4.29 19.00
N ARG A 101 7.34 4.12 17.92
CA ARG A 101 7.50 3.05 16.94
C ARG A 101 6.97 3.46 15.56
N PRO A 102 7.54 2.93 14.46
CA PRO A 102 7.02 3.19 13.12
C PRO A 102 5.63 2.58 12.93
N THR A 103 4.89 3.10 11.94
CA THR A 103 3.58 2.58 11.57
C THR A 103 3.59 2.05 10.14
N VAL A 104 2.92 0.93 9.90
CA VAL A 104 2.57 0.45 8.57
C VAL A 104 1.05 0.43 8.42
N ILE A 105 0.57 0.94 7.29
CA ILE A 105 -0.82 0.79 6.84
C ILE A 105 -0.83 -0.29 5.77
N ILE A 106 -1.53 -1.38 6.02
CA ILE A 106 -1.79 -2.42 5.03
C ILE A 106 -3.09 -2.03 4.33
N ALA A 107 -2.95 -1.42 3.16
CA ALA A 107 -4.05 -0.96 2.35
C ALA A 107 -4.51 -2.10 1.43
N ASN A 108 -5.63 -2.74 1.76
CA ASN A 108 -6.22 -3.79 0.93
C ASN A 108 -6.85 -3.13 -0.30
N THR A 109 -6.25 -3.36 -1.46
CA THR A 109 -6.64 -2.73 -2.72
C THR A 109 -7.06 -3.75 -3.76
N THR A 110 -7.77 -3.29 -4.76
CA THR A 110 -8.01 -4.02 -6.00
C THR A 110 -7.13 -3.45 -7.09
N LYS A 111 -6.24 -4.26 -7.68
CA LYS A 111 -5.43 -3.82 -8.82
C LYS A 111 -6.33 -3.38 -9.97
N GLY A 112 -6.10 -2.18 -10.51
CA GLY A 112 -6.91 -1.63 -11.60
C GLY A 112 -8.31 -1.16 -11.18
N PHE A 113 -8.53 -0.90 -9.89
CA PHE A 113 -9.81 -0.48 -9.32
C PHE A 113 -10.49 0.65 -10.12
N GLY A 114 -11.76 0.44 -10.44
CA GLY A 114 -12.57 1.38 -11.22
C GLY A 114 -12.57 1.16 -12.72
N GLY A 115 -11.63 0.41 -13.25
CA GLY A 115 -11.51 0.18 -14.68
C GLY A 115 -12.31 -1.00 -15.23
N GLY A 116 -13.09 -1.66 -14.37
CA GLY A 116 -14.00 -2.75 -14.75
C GLY A 116 -13.31 -4.08 -15.00
N GLU A 117 -14.09 -5.06 -15.46
CA GLU A 117 -13.65 -6.45 -15.65
C GLU A 117 -12.42 -6.62 -16.54
N LEU A 118 -12.16 -5.67 -17.43
CA LEU A 118 -11.03 -5.72 -18.35
C LEU A 118 -9.70 -5.69 -17.60
N ILE A 119 -9.60 -4.89 -16.52
CA ILE A 119 -8.33 -4.65 -15.84
C ILE A 119 -8.32 -5.06 -14.36
N GLU A 120 -9.47 -5.09 -13.69
CA GLU A 120 -9.51 -5.38 -12.26
C GLU A 120 -9.02 -6.80 -11.95
N ASN A 121 -8.16 -6.91 -10.95
CA ASN A 121 -7.54 -8.16 -10.49
C ASN A 121 -6.80 -8.96 -11.58
N LYS A 122 -6.20 -8.27 -12.54
CA LYS A 122 -5.43 -8.91 -13.63
C LYS A 122 -3.95 -8.57 -13.52
N ALA A 123 -3.11 -9.57 -13.23
CA ALA A 123 -1.65 -9.42 -13.13
C ALA A 123 -1.03 -8.86 -14.43
N GLY A 124 -1.55 -9.25 -15.60
CA GLY A 124 -1.06 -8.78 -16.90
C GLY A 124 -1.11 -7.27 -17.11
N TRP A 125 -1.86 -6.54 -16.30
CA TRP A 125 -1.91 -5.07 -16.32
C TRP A 125 -0.85 -4.39 -15.46
N HIS A 126 0.07 -5.14 -14.87
CA HIS A 126 1.12 -4.57 -14.03
C HIS A 126 2.00 -3.55 -14.80
N HIS A 127 2.24 -3.79 -16.08
CA HIS A 127 3.07 -2.94 -16.94
C HIS A 127 2.50 -2.77 -18.36
N LYS A 128 1.27 -3.22 -18.60
CA LYS A 128 0.62 -3.13 -19.90
C LYS A 128 0.13 -1.71 -20.17
N VAL A 129 0.42 -1.21 -21.37
CA VAL A 129 -0.20 -0.01 -21.92
C VAL A 129 -1.47 -0.44 -22.68
N PRO A 130 -2.63 0.19 -22.44
CA PRO A 130 -3.87 -0.16 -23.14
C PRO A 130 -3.80 0.20 -24.62
N THR A 131 -4.46 -0.57 -25.47
CA THR A 131 -4.79 -0.16 -26.83
C THR A 131 -5.84 0.96 -26.82
N ASP A 132 -6.10 1.60 -27.97
CA ASP A 132 -7.13 2.65 -28.04
C ASP A 132 -8.52 2.11 -27.71
N GLU A 133 -8.85 0.90 -28.13
CA GLU A 133 -10.11 0.24 -27.81
C GLU A 133 -10.23 -0.08 -26.32
N GLU A 134 -9.19 -0.67 -25.72
CA GLU A 134 -9.12 -0.96 -24.30
C GLU A 134 -9.23 0.32 -23.47
N TYR A 135 -8.56 1.40 -23.89
CA TYR A 135 -8.65 2.70 -23.24
C TYR A 135 -10.09 3.24 -23.22
N GLN A 136 -10.83 3.14 -24.34
CA GLN A 136 -12.21 3.59 -24.38
C GLN A 136 -13.11 2.79 -23.44
N ILE A 137 -12.91 1.47 -23.33
CA ILE A 137 -13.66 0.61 -22.41
C ILE A 137 -13.39 1.03 -20.97
N ILE A 138 -12.12 1.16 -20.58
CA ILE A 138 -11.72 1.55 -19.23
C ILE A 138 -12.26 2.94 -18.87
N LYS A 139 -12.16 3.88 -19.80
CA LYS A 139 -12.68 5.24 -19.62
C LYS A 139 -14.19 5.24 -19.39
N ALA A 140 -14.94 4.46 -20.14
CA ALA A 140 -16.40 4.36 -19.98
C ALA A 140 -16.79 3.81 -18.60
N GLU A 141 -16.04 2.81 -18.07
CA GLU A 141 -16.28 2.27 -16.73
C GLU A 141 -15.99 3.31 -15.63
N LEU A 142 -14.91 4.09 -15.77
CA LEU A 142 -14.59 5.17 -14.83
C LEU A 142 -15.65 6.29 -14.87
N GLU A 143 -16.17 6.62 -16.04
CA GLU A 143 -17.23 7.63 -16.19
C GLU A 143 -18.53 7.19 -15.51
N LYS A 144 -18.97 5.95 -15.68
CA LYS A 144 -20.13 5.37 -14.97
C LYS A 144 -19.97 5.47 -13.44
N ARG A 145 -18.78 5.12 -12.92
CA ARG A 145 -18.52 5.22 -11.47
C ARG A 145 -18.57 6.66 -10.99
N ARG A 146 -18.02 7.61 -11.75
CA ARG A 146 -18.07 9.04 -11.42
C ARG A 146 -19.50 9.55 -11.32
N GLU A 147 -20.38 9.13 -12.22
CA GLU A 147 -21.78 9.49 -12.20
C GLU A 147 -22.47 8.93 -10.95
N ALA A 148 -22.23 7.66 -10.62
CA ALA A 148 -22.82 7.02 -9.44
C ALA A 148 -22.39 7.62 -8.09
N VAL A 149 -21.23 8.26 -8.01
CA VAL A 149 -20.76 8.96 -6.78
C VAL A 149 -21.41 10.35 -6.63
N ASN A 150 -21.89 10.94 -7.73
CA ASN A 150 -22.51 12.28 -7.72
C ASN A 150 -24.06 12.25 -7.57
N GLU A 151 -24.66 11.07 -7.50
CA GLU A 151 -26.08 10.84 -7.17
C GLU A 151 -26.27 10.60 -5.66
#